data_e57423a8be5697fbde37aeb73a4212e7
#
_entry.id   e57423a8be5697fbde37aeb73a4212e7
#
_cell.length_a   1.000
_cell.length_b   1.000
_cell.length_c   1.000
_cell.angle_alpha   90.00
_cell.angle_beta   90.00
_cell.angle_gamma   90.00
#
_symmetry.space_group_name_H-M   'P 1'
#
loop_
_entity.id
_entity.type
_entity.pdbx_description
1 polymer ?
#
loop_
_entity_poly.entity_id
_entity_poly.type
_entity_poly.pdbx_seq_one_letter_code
_entity_poly.pdbx_strand_id
1 'polypeptide(L)'
;MQAHERLQAAISAANDQGRPALVPFITAGYPEPKDFIATLKDVASVGDVVEIGIPFSDPMADGMTIQRSSFIALKKGVSLKWIFEQLDTARKDIDVPLVMMSYLNPLLAFGYDALAERAQETGVCGFIVPDLPFEESDDLRAALEARGLGLIQLVTPATPDARLKKLCDASRGFVYAVTITGITGGDAGLPTDLTDYLARVVSLSTIPVCAGFGIRSAKDVRAVGKHAAGAIVGSALVEVLERGEDPQPFLRSLLGDVS
;
A
#
# COMPACT_ATOMS: atom_id res chain seq x y z
N MET A 1 -3.51 16.51 -13.73
CA MET A 1 -3.63 15.74 -12.49
C MET A 1 -2.25 15.19 -12.15
N GLN A 2 -1.73 15.48 -10.96
CA GLN A 2 -0.45 14.94 -10.50
C GLN A 2 -0.58 13.44 -10.22
N ALA A 3 0.55 12.71 -10.20
CA ALA A 3 0.49 11.26 -10.02
C ALA A 3 -0.15 10.85 -8.66
N HIS A 4 0.20 11.54 -7.57
CA HIS A 4 -0.38 11.25 -6.26
C HIS A 4 -1.89 11.58 -6.17
N GLU A 5 -2.41 12.49 -6.98
CA GLU A 5 -3.85 12.79 -7.04
C GLU A 5 -4.64 11.63 -7.65
N ARG A 6 -4.00 10.80 -8.49
CA ARG A 6 -4.62 9.57 -9.01
C ARG A 6 -4.96 8.57 -7.90
N LEU A 7 -4.12 8.50 -6.84
CA LEU A 7 -4.41 7.67 -5.66
C LEU A 7 -5.69 8.13 -4.96
N GLN A 8 -5.82 9.45 -4.74
CA GLN A 8 -7.04 10.02 -4.13
C GLN A 8 -8.26 9.76 -5.00
N ALA A 9 -8.15 10.01 -6.31
CA ALA A 9 -9.24 9.84 -7.24
C ALA A 9 -9.74 8.38 -7.28
N ALA A 10 -8.84 7.41 -7.31
CA ALA A 10 -9.20 5.99 -7.32
C ALA A 10 -9.91 5.57 -6.02
N ILE A 11 -9.39 6.01 -4.85
CA ILE A 11 -10.02 5.73 -3.56
C ILE A 11 -11.40 6.39 -3.47
N SER A 12 -11.52 7.65 -3.88
CA SER A 12 -12.80 8.35 -3.88
C SER A 12 -13.83 7.71 -4.82
N ALA A 13 -13.41 7.28 -6.01
CA ALA A 13 -14.28 6.60 -6.96
C ALA A 13 -14.87 5.29 -6.41
N ALA A 14 -14.11 4.53 -5.62
CA ALA A 14 -14.62 3.35 -4.92
C ALA A 14 -15.65 3.75 -3.85
N ASN A 15 -15.38 4.83 -3.11
CA ASN A 15 -16.31 5.33 -2.08
C ASN A 15 -17.62 5.86 -2.70
N ASP A 16 -17.55 6.51 -3.85
CA ASP A 16 -18.74 6.96 -4.61
C ASP A 16 -19.62 5.78 -5.06
N GLN A 17 -19.03 4.58 -5.20
CA GLN A 17 -19.74 3.32 -5.44
C GLN A 17 -20.31 2.68 -4.16
N GLY A 18 -20.17 3.33 -3.01
CA GLY A 18 -20.69 2.85 -1.72
C GLY A 18 -19.84 1.77 -1.05
N ARG A 19 -18.58 1.60 -1.43
CA ARG A 19 -17.65 0.63 -0.85
C ARG A 19 -16.30 1.27 -0.47
N PRO A 20 -15.57 0.72 0.49
CA PRO A 20 -14.19 1.11 0.70
C PRO A 20 -13.32 0.71 -0.50
N ALA A 21 -12.29 1.50 -0.77
CA ALA A 21 -11.29 1.12 -1.76
C ALA A 21 -10.50 -0.11 -1.30
N LEU A 22 -10.21 -1.02 -2.23
CA LEU A 22 -9.36 -2.17 -1.98
C LEU A 22 -7.93 -1.87 -2.44
N VAL A 23 -6.98 -1.94 -1.51
CA VAL A 23 -5.55 -1.70 -1.75
C VAL A 23 -4.77 -3.00 -1.49
N PRO A 24 -4.68 -3.91 -2.47
CA PRO A 24 -3.89 -5.12 -2.33
C PRO A 24 -2.39 -4.82 -2.37
N PHE A 25 -1.64 -5.48 -1.47
CA PHE A 25 -0.18 -5.47 -1.43
C PHE A 25 0.38 -6.77 -2.02
N ILE A 26 1.40 -6.64 -2.85
CA ILE A 26 2.20 -7.77 -3.33
C ILE A 26 3.71 -7.48 -3.13
N THR A 27 4.49 -8.50 -2.77
CA THR A 27 5.95 -8.41 -2.81
C THR A 27 6.43 -8.58 -4.24
N ALA A 28 7.18 -7.61 -4.76
CA ALA A 28 7.68 -7.66 -6.12
C ALA A 28 8.51 -8.92 -6.39
N GLY A 29 8.18 -9.64 -7.46
CA GLY A 29 8.86 -10.86 -7.86
C GLY A 29 8.60 -12.10 -7.00
N TYR A 30 7.66 -12.04 -6.07
CA TYR A 30 7.23 -13.19 -5.27
C TYR A 30 5.92 -13.79 -5.83
N PRO A 31 5.72 -15.13 -5.82
CA PRO A 31 6.70 -16.15 -5.46
C PRO A 31 7.77 -16.40 -6.54
N GLU A 32 7.51 -16.07 -7.80
CA GLU A 32 8.40 -16.25 -8.94
C GLU A 32 8.55 -14.95 -9.74
N PRO A 33 9.80 -14.44 -9.95
CA PRO A 33 10.01 -13.18 -10.68
C PRO A 33 9.41 -13.17 -12.08
N LYS A 34 9.44 -14.31 -12.79
CA LYS A 34 8.88 -14.43 -14.15
C LYS A 34 7.36 -14.18 -14.22
N ASP A 35 6.66 -14.41 -13.12
CA ASP A 35 5.20 -14.29 -13.05
C ASP A 35 4.74 -12.92 -12.48
N PHE A 36 5.70 -12.06 -12.09
CA PHE A 36 5.41 -10.79 -11.40
C PHE A 36 4.41 -9.91 -12.17
N ILE A 37 4.64 -9.71 -13.47
CA ILE A 37 3.77 -8.84 -14.27
C ILE A 37 2.38 -9.44 -14.48
N ALA A 38 2.27 -10.76 -14.66
CA ALA A 38 0.98 -11.43 -14.73
C ALA A 38 0.21 -11.26 -13.40
N THR A 39 0.86 -11.57 -12.28
CA THR A 39 0.30 -11.37 -10.93
C THR A 39 -0.13 -9.91 -10.69
N LEU A 40 0.72 -8.94 -11.07
CA LEU A 40 0.40 -7.52 -10.93
C LEU A 40 -0.85 -7.13 -11.73
N LYS A 41 -0.99 -7.62 -12.96
CA LYS A 41 -2.19 -7.39 -13.79
C LYS A 41 -3.44 -8.03 -13.19
N ASP A 42 -3.33 -9.27 -12.70
CA ASP A 42 -4.45 -9.97 -12.05
C ASP A 42 -4.93 -9.22 -10.80
N VAL A 43 -3.99 -8.76 -9.97
CA VAL A 43 -4.29 -7.96 -8.78
C VAL A 43 -4.87 -6.59 -9.15
N ALA A 44 -4.31 -5.92 -10.15
CA ALA A 44 -4.78 -4.63 -10.65
C ALA A 44 -6.18 -4.70 -11.27
N SER A 45 -6.59 -5.85 -11.78
CA SER A 45 -7.93 -6.03 -12.35
C SER A 45 -9.07 -5.98 -11.31
N VAL A 46 -8.73 -6.09 -10.01
CA VAL A 46 -9.71 -6.10 -8.91
C VAL A 46 -9.44 -4.99 -7.90
N GLY A 47 -8.18 -4.65 -7.63
CA GLY A 47 -7.79 -3.58 -6.72
C GLY A 47 -8.06 -2.19 -7.28
N ASP A 48 -8.34 -1.22 -6.42
CA ASP A 48 -8.48 0.20 -6.80
C ASP A 48 -7.13 0.93 -6.84
N VAL A 49 -6.19 0.50 -6.00
CA VAL A 49 -4.78 0.92 -5.95
C VAL A 49 -3.97 -0.34 -5.69
N VAL A 50 -2.79 -0.50 -6.28
CA VAL A 50 -1.91 -1.63 -5.94
C VAL A 50 -0.66 -1.14 -5.22
N GLU A 51 -0.36 -1.75 -4.08
CA GLU A 51 0.85 -1.54 -3.31
C GLU A 51 1.89 -2.59 -3.67
N ILE A 52 3.06 -2.15 -4.13
CA ILE A 52 4.18 -3.01 -4.52
C ILE A 52 5.27 -2.91 -3.46
N GLY A 53 5.48 -3.97 -2.69
CA GLY A 53 6.56 -4.09 -1.72
C GLY A 53 7.90 -4.34 -2.41
N ILE A 54 8.86 -3.46 -2.17
CA ILE A 54 10.25 -3.64 -2.62
C ILE A 54 10.94 -4.56 -1.61
N PRO A 55 11.47 -5.72 -2.04
CA PRO A 55 12.11 -6.64 -1.11
C PRO A 55 13.32 -6.02 -0.43
N PHE A 56 13.44 -6.26 0.88
CA PHE A 56 14.54 -5.77 1.70
C PHE A 56 15.05 -6.85 2.65
N SER A 57 16.35 -6.82 2.98
CA SER A 57 17.00 -7.86 3.81
C SER A 57 16.62 -7.79 5.28
N ASP A 58 16.30 -6.57 5.78
CA ASP A 58 16.10 -6.30 7.20
C ASP A 58 14.74 -5.61 7.47
N PRO A 59 13.61 -6.25 7.12
CA PRO A 59 12.28 -5.62 7.10
C PRO A 59 11.65 -5.61 8.50
N MET A 60 12.15 -4.74 9.40
CA MET A 60 11.80 -4.71 10.83
C MET A 60 10.33 -4.34 11.10
N ALA A 61 9.68 -3.62 10.19
CA ALA A 61 8.28 -3.23 10.33
C ALA A 61 7.29 -4.29 9.83
N ASP A 62 7.78 -5.33 9.13
CA ASP A 62 6.94 -6.30 8.44
C ASP A 62 6.65 -7.54 9.29
N GLY A 63 5.47 -8.13 9.09
CA GLY A 63 5.12 -9.43 9.66
C GLY A 63 5.87 -10.58 8.94
N MET A 64 5.90 -11.75 9.59
CA MET A 64 6.65 -12.93 9.13
C MET A 64 6.37 -13.35 7.69
N THR A 65 5.12 -13.25 7.23
CA THR A 65 4.73 -13.59 5.85
C THR A 65 5.40 -12.66 4.84
N ILE A 66 5.40 -11.35 5.11
CA ILE A 66 6.04 -10.36 4.24
C ILE A 66 7.56 -10.48 4.29
N GLN A 67 8.15 -10.68 5.48
CA GLN A 67 9.59 -10.94 5.63
C GLN A 67 10.04 -12.15 4.80
N ARG A 68 9.28 -13.25 4.86
CA ARG A 68 9.58 -14.47 4.10
C ARG A 68 9.50 -14.22 2.59
N SER A 69 8.45 -13.54 2.12
CA SER A 69 8.30 -13.21 0.69
C SER A 69 9.44 -12.32 0.18
N SER A 70 9.83 -11.30 0.96
CA SER A 70 10.97 -10.42 0.66
C SER A 70 12.29 -11.20 0.55
N PHE A 71 12.56 -12.10 1.52
CA PHE A 71 13.75 -12.93 1.50
C PHE A 71 13.82 -13.85 0.28
N ILE A 72 12.70 -14.47 -0.10
CA ILE A 72 12.63 -15.33 -1.29
C ILE A 72 12.87 -14.53 -2.56
N ALA A 73 12.23 -13.36 -2.70
CA ALA A 73 12.38 -12.48 -3.86
C ALA A 73 13.85 -12.00 -4.00
N LEU A 74 14.49 -11.57 -2.90
CA LEU A 74 15.90 -11.18 -2.90
C LEU A 74 16.81 -12.32 -3.35
N LYS A 75 16.60 -13.55 -2.87
CA LYS A 75 17.37 -14.73 -3.30
C LYS A 75 17.24 -15.03 -4.79
N LYS A 76 16.14 -14.60 -5.41
CA LYS A 76 15.88 -14.73 -6.85
C LYS A 76 16.37 -13.54 -7.66
N GLY A 77 17.11 -12.61 -7.03
CA GLY A 77 17.74 -11.48 -7.71
C GLY A 77 16.83 -10.27 -7.93
N VAL A 78 15.67 -10.20 -7.28
CA VAL A 78 14.79 -9.03 -7.38
C VAL A 78 15.47 -7.83 -6.73
N SER A 79 15.49 -6.71 -7.45
CA SER A 79 16.05 -5.42 -7.01
C SER A 79 15.14 -4.28 -7.46
N LEU A 80 15.30 -3.09 -6.87
CA LEU A 80 14.53 -1.90 -7.28
C LEU A 80 14.71 -1.59 -8.77
N LYS A 81 15.94 -1.72 -9.29
CA LYS A 81 16.22 -1.56 -10.72
C LYS A 81 15.41 -2.56 -11.56
N TRP A 82 15.45 -3.84 -11.20
CA TRP A 82 14.69 -4.88 -11.87
C TRP A 82 13.18 -4.61 -11.84
N ILE A 83 12.64 -4.13 -10.69
CA ILE A 83 11.21 -3.78 -10.58
C ILE A 83 10.84 -2.71 -11.59
N PHE A 84 11.61 -1.63 -11.71
CA PHE A 84 11.34 -0.59 -12.70
C PHE A 84 11.42 -1.12 -14.14
N GLU A 85 12.41 -1.99 -14.45
CA GLU A 85 12.51 -2.65 -15.76
C GLU A 85 11.26 -3.48 -16.08
N GLN A 86 10.70 -4.20 -15.09
CA GLN A 86 9.45 -4.94 -15.26
C GLN A 86 8.25 -4.00 -15.48
N LEU A 87 8.13 -2.94 -14.69
CA LEU A 87 7.03 -1.97 -14.81
C LEU A 87 7.03 -1.25 -16.16
N ASP A 88 8.20 -0.98 -16.75
CA ASP A 88 8.30 -0.43 -18.12
C ASP A 88 7.54 -1.30 -19.13
N THR A 89 7.62 -2.61 -18.99
CA THR A 89 6.96 -3.56 -19.90
C THR A 89 5.45 -3.61 -19.71
N ALA A 90 4.96 -3.32 -18.52
CA ALA A 90 3.55 -3.45 -18.12
C ALA A 90 2.77 -2.13 -18.10
N ARG A 91 3.44 -0.99 -18.24
CA ARG A 91 2.86 0.35 -18.03
C ARG A 91 1.55 0.61 -18.78
N LYS A 92 1.43 0.08 -20.01
CA LYS A 92 0.26 0.31 -20.86
C LYS A 92 -0.95 -0.58 -20.52
N ASP A 93 -0.71 -1.60 -19.73
CA ASP A 93 -1.69 -2.63 -19.42
C ASP A 93 -2.23 -2.51 -17.98
N ILE A 94 -1.76 -1.51 -17.22
CA ILE A 94 -2.17 -1.28 -15.84
C ILE A 94 -2.72 0.14 -15.71
N ASP A 95 -4.03 0.25 -15.53
CA ASP A 95 -4.73 1.53 -15.43
C ASP A 95 -4.83 2.05 -13.99
N VAL A 96 -4.81 1.14 -13.01
CA VAL A 96 -4.90 1.52 -11.59
C VAL A 96 -3.60 2.18 -11.09
N PRO A 97 -3.68 3.16 -10.18
CA PRO A 97 -2.49 3.78 -9.62
C PRO A 97 -1.68 2.79 -8.78
N LEU A 98 -0.36 2.86 -8.93
CA LEU A 98 0.60 2.05 -8.20
C LEU A 98 1.27 2.88 -7.10
N VAL A 99 1.47 2.30 -5.93
CA VAL A 99 2.29 2.86 -4.85
C VAL A 99 3.37 1.84 -4.48
N MET A 100 4.58 2.31 -4.19
CA MET A 100 5.67 1.44 -3.75
C MET A 100 5.88 1.55 -2.26
N MET A 101 6.02 0.41 -1.58
CA MET A 101 6.46 0.35 -0.18
C MET A 101 7.90 -0.13 -0.14
N SER A 102 8.78 0.65 0.50
CA SER A 102 10.20 0.34 0.64
C SER A 102 10.74 0.82 1.98
N TYR A 103 11.79 0.17 2.45
CA TYR A 103 12.65 0.73 3.47
C TYR A 103 13.56 1.81 2.88
N LEU A 104 14.11 2.68 3.73
CA LEU A 104 14.89 3.85 3.33
C LEU A 104 16.15 3.48 2.53
N ASN A 105 16.91 2.48 3.01
CA ASN A 105 18.21 2.14 2.44
C ASN A 105 18.19 1.82 0.93
N PRO A 106 17.27 1.00 0.39
CA PRO A 106 17.16 0.79 -1.06
C PRO A 106 16.92 2.08 -1.84
N LEU A 107 16.13 3.00 -1.32
CA LEU A 107 15.80 4.26 -1.99
C LEU A 107 17.00 5.22 -1.98
N LEU A 108 17.68 5.30 -0.84
CA LEU A 108 18.89 6.11 -0.68
C LEU A 108 20.02 5.60 -1.60
N ALA A 109 20.21 4.30 -1.67
CA ALA A 109 21.20 3.68 -2.55
C ALA A 109 20.89 3.89 -4.04
N PHE A 110 19.63 3.99 -4.43
CA PHE A 110 19.21 4.28 -5.80
C PHE A 110 19.40 5.76 -6.16
N GLY A 111 19.33 6.65 -5.17
CA GLY A 111 19.35 8.11 -5.31
C GLY A 111 17.97 8.69 -5.58
N TYR A 112 17.57 9.70 -4.79
CA TYR A 112 16.20 10.21 -4.77
C TYR A 112 15.73 10.82 -6.10
N ASP A 113 16.61 11.56 -6.80
CA ASP A 113 16.24 12.15 -8.09
C ASP A 113 16.01 11.08 -9.16
N ALA A 114 16.94 10.10 -9.27
CA ALA A 114 16.81 8.98 -10.19
C ALA A 114 15.59 8.11 -9.84
N LEU A 115 15.33 7.91 -8.54
CA LEU A 115 14.14 7.19 -8.05
C LEU A 115 12.85 7.86 -8.51
N ALA A 116 12.74 9.18 -8.27
CA ALA A 116 11.54 9.94 -8.61
C ALA A 116 11.33 9.99 -10.14
N GLU A 117 12.39 10.11 -10.92
CA GLU A 117 12.34 10.06 -12.39
C GLU A 117 11.83 8.70 -12.87
N ARG A 118 12.45 7.59 -12.42
CA ARG A 118 12.03 6.23 -12.81
C ARG A 118 10.61 5.90 -12.37
N ALA A 119 10.23 6.32 -11.16
CA ALA A 119 8.87 6.15 -10.66
C ALA A 119 7.83 6.86 -11.55
N GLN A 120 8.09 8.11 -11.94
CA GLN A 120 7.22 8.86 -12.84
C GLN A 120 7.10 8.18 -14.21
N GLU A 121 8.21 7.74 -14.80
CA GLU A 121 8.25 7.08 -16.10
C GLU A 121 7.46 5.76 -16.11
N THR A 122 7.53 4.99 -15.02
CA THR A 122 6.86 3.70 -14.89
C THR A 122 5.43 3.78 -14.36
N GLY A 123 4.93 4.99 -14.08
CA GLY A 123 3.53 5.21 -13.67
C GLY A 123 3.28 4.98 -12.18
N VAL A 124 4.32 4.84 -11.37
CA VAL A 124 4.20 4.85 -9.90
C VAL A 124 3.72 6.22 -9.43
N CYS A 125 2.83 6.25 -8.46
CA CYS A 125 2.17 7.46 -7.98
C CYS A 125 2.72 7.98 -6.64
N GLY A 126 3.45 7.14 -5.90
CA GLY A 126 4.01 7.53 -4.61
C GLY A 126 4.73 6.40 -3.90
N PHE A 127 5.23 6.73 -2.70
CA PHE A 127 6.00 5.84 -1.86
C PHE A 127 5.49 5.81 -0.42
N ILE A 128 5.64 4.65 0.23
CA ILE A 128 5.47 4.41 1.65
C ILE A 128 6.83 3.98 2.19
N VAL A 129 7.35 4.66 3.23
CA VAL A 129 8.68 4.37 3.79
C VAL A 129 8.58 4.25 5.31
N PRO A 130 8.38 3.02 5.84
CA PRO A 130 8.04 2.80 7.25
C PRO A 130 9.12 3.21 8.25
N ASP A 131 10.38 3.17 7.85
CA ASP A 131 11.55 3.48 8.68
C ASP A 131 12.10 4.90 8.48
N LEU A 132 11.39 5.76 7.72
CA LEU A 132 11.78 7.14 7.50
C LEU A 132 10.96 8.07 8.41
N PRO A 133 11.57 8.68 9.46
CA PRO A 133 10.90 9.70 10.26
C PRO A 133 10.54 10.91 9.40
N PHE A 134 9.36 11.48 9.65
CA PHE A 134 8.90 12.67 8.92
C PHE A 134 9.94 13.82 8.94
N GLU A 135 10.61 14.00 10.06
CA GLU A 135 11.61 15.05 10.28
C GLU A 135 12.88 14.89 9.43
N GLU A 136 13.11 13.69 8.88
CA GLU A 136 14.26 13.36 8.03
C GLU A 136 13.85 13.13 6.58
N SER A 137 12.59 13.37 6.24
CA SER A 137 12.02 13.05 4.93
C SER A 137 12.13 14.16 3.90
N ASP A 138 12.69 15.32 4.24
CA ASP A 138 12.63 16.54 3.41
C ASP A 138 13.24 16.33 2.01
N ASP A 139 14.41 15.70 1.91
CA ASP A 139 15.09 15.48 0.62
C ASP A 139 14.29 14.52 -0.27
N LEU A 140 13.80 13.40 0.29
CA LEU A 140 12.96 12.46 -0.47
C LEU A 140 11.65 13.13 -0.89
N ARG A 141 10.99 13.86 0.00
CA ARG A 141 9.74 14.58 -0.32
C ARG A 141 9.95 15.56 -1.45
N ALA A 142 11.01 16.37 -1.37
CA ALA A 142 11.32 17.36 -2.41
C ALA A 142 11.52 16.69 -3.78
N ALA A 143 12.28 15.60 -3.86
CA ALA A 143 12.49 14.85 -5.10
C ALA A 143 11.18 14.26 -5.66
N LEU A 144 10.33 13.70 -4.80
CA LEU A 144 9.04 13.13 -5.20
C LEU A 144 8.06 14.23 -5.65
N GLU A 145 7.93 15.32 -4.89
CA GLU A 145 7.02 16.43 -5.20
C GLU A 145 7.41 17.13 -6.52
N ALA A 146 8.69 17.24 -6.82
CA ALA A 146 9.19 17.78 -8.09
C ALA A 146 8.68 17.00 -9.32
N ARG A 147 8.29 15.73 -9.13
CA ARG A 147 7.76 14.85 -10.18
C ARG A 147 6.26 14.57 -10.01
N GLY A 148 5.57 15.25 -9.09
CA GLY A 148 4.14 15.06 -8.81
C GLY A 148 3.81 13.73 -8.11
N LEU A 149 4.82 13.08 -7.50
CA LEU A 149 4.68 11.85 -6.72
C LEU A 149 4.39 12.16 -5.27
N GLY A 150 3.78 11.20 -4.55
CA GLY A 150 3.45 11.35 -3.14
C GLY A 150 4.40 10.59 -2.21
N LEU A 151 4.67 11.16 -1.02
CA LEU A 151 5.11 10.39 0.13
C LEU A 151 3.92 10.20 1.06
N ILE A 152 3.49 8.95 1.21
CA ILE A 152 2.36 8.53 2.04
C ILE A 152 2.87 8.38 3.47
N GLN A 153 2.23 9.05 4.42
CA GLN A 153 2.63 9.00 5.82
C GLN A 153 1.89 7.87 6.56
N LEU A 154 2.65 7.14 7.40
CA LEU A 154 2.10 6.13 8.30
C LEU A 154 1.78 6.76 9.65
N VAL A 155 0.62 6.39 10.18
CA VAL A 155 0.19 6.78 11.53
C VAL A 155 -0.25 5.55 12.31
N THR A 156 -0.12 5.60 13.62
CA THR A 156 -0.41 4.48 14.54
C THR A 156 -1.32 4.94 15.69
N PRO A 157 -1.96 4.05 16.44
CA PRO A 157 -2.73 4.41 17.62
C PRO A 157 -1.92 5.22 18.65
N ALA A 158 -0.61 4.98 18.74
CA ALA A 158 0.30 5.69 19.65
C ALA A 158 0.72 7.09 19.16
N THR A 159 0.36 7.49 17.92
CA THR A 159 0.73 8.81 17.40
C THR A 159 -0.05 9.92 18.13
N PRO A 160 0.61 10.87 18.81
CA PRO A 160 -0.07 11.98 19.48
C PRO A 160 -0.76 12.93 18.49
N ASP A 161 -1.84 13.60 18.91
CA ASP A 161 -2.71 14.40 18.01
C ASP A 161 -1.96 15.49 17.23
N ALA A 162 -1.06 16.23 17.89
CA ALA A 162 -0.27 17.26 17.21
C ALA A 162 0.63 16.68 16.10
N ARG A 163 1.21 15.49 16.35
CA ARG A 163 2.01 14.78 15.36
C ARG A 163 1.12 14.16 14.28
N LEU A 164 -0.03 13.59 14.68
CA LEU A 164 -1.01 13.03 13.76
C LEU A 164 -1.48 14.07 12.74
N LYS A 165 -1.86 15.27 13.21
CA LYS A 165 -2.23 16.38 12.33
C LYS A 165 -1.11 16.74 11.35
N LYS A 166 0.13 16.86 11.83
CA LYS A 166 1.32 17.16 11.01
C LYS A 166 1.54 16.11 9.92
N LEU A 167 1.41 14.82 10.26
CA LEU A 167 1.58 13.71 9.30
C LEU A 167 0.44 13.69 8.27
N CYS A 168 -0.81 13.91 8.71
CA CYS A 168 -1.95 14.00 7.80
C CYS A 168 -1.78 15.13 6.78
N ASP A 169 -1.35 16.32 7.23
CA ASP A 169 -1.14 17.48 6.34
C ASP A 169 0.02 17.27 5.35
N ALA A 170 1.02 16.52 5.76
CA ALA A 170 2.19 16.23 4.94
C ALA A 170 1.98 15.06 3.96
N SER A 171 1.03 14.17 4.24
CA SER A 171 0.78 13.01 3.38
C SER A 171 0.22 13.42 2.02
N ARG A 172 0.58 12.66 0.99
CA ARG A 172 0.07 12.83 -0.38
C ARG A 172 -0.51 11.52 -0.88
N GLY A 173 -1.66 11.57 -1.53
CA GLY A 173 -2.39 10.41 -2.01
C GLY A 173 -3.39 9.90 -0.98
N PHE A 174 -2.93 9.37 0.13
CA PHE A 174 -3.75 8.94 1.27
C PHE A 174 -2.92 8.96 2.57
N VAL A 175 -3.58 8.78 3.71
CA VAL A 175 -2.92 8.51 5.00
C VAL A 175 -3.00 7.02 5.30
N TYR A 176 -1.87 6.38 5.61
CA TYR A 176 -1.82 4.97 5.96
C TYR A 176 -2.01 4.80 7.48
N ALA A 177 -3.18 4.37 7.89
CA ALA A 177 -3.47 4.05 9.29
C ALA A 177 -3.08 2.60 9.58
N VAL A 178 -1.96 2.42 10.30
CA VAL A 178 -1.43 1.10 10.68
C VAL A 178 -1.96 0.71 12.05
N THR A 179 -2.32 -0.56 12.25
CA THR A 179 -2.53 -1.12 13.58
C THR A 179 -1.63 -2.33 13.83
N ILE A 180 -1.22 -2.47 15.07
CA ILE A 180 -0.33 -3.55 15.53
C ILE A 180 -1.14 -4.84 15.83
N THR A 181 -2.44 -4.72 16.06
CA THR A 181 -3.33 -5.84 16.40
C THR A 181 -4.14 -6.25 15.18
N GLY A 182 -3.96 -7.48 14.72
CA GLY A 182 -4.84 -8.06 13.73
C GLY A 182 -6.31 -8.01 14.18
N ILE A 183 -7.23 -7.90 13.23
CA ILE A 183 -8.66 -7.98 13.53
C ILE A 183 -8.94 -9.42 13.99
N THR A 184 -9.03 -9.64 15.29
CA THR A 184 -9.67 -10.84 15.84
C THR A 184 -11.17 -10.57 15.91
N GLY A 185 -11.78 -10.34 14.73
CA GLY A 185 -13.18 -10.01 14.61
C GLY A 185 -14.04 -11.24 14.69
N GLY A 186 -14.57 -11.51 15.87
CA GLY A 186 -15.83 -12.20 16.01
C GLY A 186 -16.98 -11.35 15.44
N ASP A 187 -18.25 -11.74 15.64
CA ASP A 187 -19.42 -10.98 15.13
C ASP A 187 -19.58 -9.55 15.69
N ALA A 188 -18.72 -9.13 16.61
CA ALA A 188 -18.76 -7.87 17.34
C ALA A 188 -18.25 -6.63 16.57
N GLY A 189 -17.71 -6.76 15.34
CA GLY A 189 -17.09 -5.63 14.59
C GLY A 189 -15.65 -5.33 15.02
N LEU A 190 -15.17 -4.11 14.69
CA LEU A 190 -13.85 -3.67 15.12
C LEU A 190 -13.84 -3.36 16.63
N PRO A 191 -12.71 -3.60 17.34
CA PRO A 191 -12.54 -3.14 18.71
C PRO A 191 -12.77 -1.63 18.85
N THR A 192 -13.33 -1.18 19.99
CA THR A 192 -13.68 0.24 20.20
C THR A 192 -12.47 1.15 20.11
N ASP A 193 -11.34 0.77 20.68
CA ASP A 193 -10.08 1.51 20.60
C ASP A 193 -9.59 1.71 19.16
N LEU A 194 -9.87 0.75 18.28
CA LEU A 194 -9.56 0.83 16.87
C LEU A 194 -10.51 1.78 16.12
N THR A 195 -11.81 1.73 16.42
CA THR A 195 -12.78 2.65 15.82
C THR A 195 -12.54 4.09 16.23
N ASP A 196 -12.21 4.33 17.50
CA ASP A 196 -11.86 5.65 18.03
C ASP A 196 -10.58 6.19 17.39
N TYR A 197 -9.58 5.33 17.21
CA TYR A 197 -8.35 5.68 16.51
C TYR A 197 -8.63 6.09 15.06
N LEU A 198 -9.38 5.30 14.30
CA LEU A 198 -9.72 5.63 12.90
C LEU A 198 -10.53 6.93 12.82
N ALA A 199 -11.53 7.12 13.67
CA ALA A 199 -12.32 8.34 13.73
C ALA A 199 -11.42 9.56 13.99
N ARG A 200 -10.44 9.43 14.89
CA ARG A 200 -9.45 10.47 15.17
C ARG A 200 -8.59 10.79 13.94
N VAL A 201 -8.07 9.78 13.25
CA VAL A 201 -7.26 10.00 12.02
C VAL A 201 -8.10 10.69 10.94
N VAL A 202 -9.29 10.18 10.68
CA VAL A 202 -10.19 10.73 9.65
C VAL A 202 -10.58 12.16 9.98
N SER A 203 -10.83 12.52 11.25
CA SER A 203 -11.18 13.89 11.64
C SER A 203 -10.06 14.91 11.42
N LEU A 204 -8.80 14.47 11.40
CA LEU A 204 -7.62 15.32 11.22
C LEU A 204 -7.07 15.31 9.79
N SER A 205 -7.54 14.39 8.94
CA SER A 205 -7.07 14.26 7.56
C SER A 205 -8.01 14.98 6.59
N THR A 206 -7.43 15.65 5.60
CA THR A 206 -8.15 16.25 4.47
C THR A 206 -8.12 15.37 3.21
N ILE A 207 -7.41 14.25 3.28
CA ILE A 207 -7.27 13.27 2.21
C ILE A 207 -7.76 11.89 2.69
N PRO A 208 -8.05 10.94 1.78
CA PRO A 208 -8.51 9.62 2.18
C PRO A 208 -7.60 8.94 3.20
N VAL A 209 -8.20 8.18 4.13
CA VAL A 209 -7.48 7.33 5.09
C VAL A 209 -7.67 5.88 4.66
N CYS A 210 -6.58 5.16 4.44
CA CYS A 210 -6.59 3.71 4.19
C CYS A 210 -6.01 2.97 5.39
N ALA A 211 -6.64 1.88 5.75
CA ALA A 211 -6.31 1.15 6.96
C ALA A 211 -5.85 -0.29 6.67
N GLY A 212 -4.73 -0.69 7.26
CA GLY A 212 -4.16 -2.03 7.16
C GLY A 212 -4.23 -2.76 8.52
N PHE A 213 -5.08 -3.81 8.61
CA PHE A 213 -5.42 -4.46 9.88
C PHE A 213 -5.44 -6.00 9.84
N GLY A 214 -4.63 -6.63 9.03
CA GLY A 214 -4.70 -8.09 8.90
C GLY A 214 -6.04 -8.56 8.29
N ILE A 215 -6.53 -7.82 7.32
CA ILE A 215 -7.78 -8.07 6.60
C ILE A 215 -7.70 -9.41 5.86
N ARG A 216 -8.71 -10.27 6.05
CA ARG A 216 -8.77 -11.61 5.47
C ARG A 216 -10.12 -11.95 4.83
N SER A 217 -11.15 -11.15 5.09
CA SER A 217 -12.53 -11.45 4.66
C SER A 217 -13.29 -10.19 4.24
N ALA A 218 -14.37 -10.37 3.47
CA ALA A 218 -15.31 -9.29 3.16
C ALA A 218 -15.88 -8.59 4.40
N LYS A 219 -16.03 -9.36 5.50
CA LYS A 219 -16.48 -8.80 6.79
C LYS A 219 -15.48 -7.77 7.32
N ASP A 220 -14.18 -8.08 7.24
CA ASP A 220 -13.13 -7.17 7.68
C ASP A 220 -13.10 -5.91 6.82
N VAL A 221 -13.18 -6.06 5.49
CA VAL A 221 -13.23 -4.94 4.54
C VAL A 221 -14.44 -4.03 4.85
N ARG A 222 -15.63 -4.60 5.03
CA ARG A 222 -16.83 -3.83 5.40
C ARG A 222 -16.71 -3.16 6.76
N ALA A 223 -16.08 -3.83 7.73
CA ALA A 223 -15.89 -3.26 9.06
C ALA A 223 -14.97 -2.04 9.02
N VAL A 224 -13.84 -2.13 8.30
CA VAL A 224 -12.93 -1.01 8.06
C VAL A 224 -13.63 0.12 7.27
N GLY A 225 -14.37 -0.22 6.23
CA GLY A 225 -15.05 0.75 5.36
C GLY A 225 -16.10 1.63 6.05
N LYS A 226 -16.53 1.26 7.27
CA LYS A 226 -17.37 2.14 8.10
C LYS A 226 -16.61 3.31 8.72
N HIS A 227 -15.29 3.22 8.79
CA HIS A 227 -14.44 4.14 9.55
C HIS A 227 -13.25 4.68 8.74
N ALA A 228 -12.96 4.12 7.56
CA ALA A 228 -11.86 4.53 6.69
C ALA A 228 -12.28 4.43 5.22
N ALA A 229 -11.61 5.17 4.35
CA ALA A 229 -11.89 5.22 2.92
C ALA A 229 -11.39 3.98 2.15
N GLY A 230 -10.40 3.28 2.67
CA GLY A 230 -9.83 2.10 2.00
C GLY A 230 -9.28 1.05 2.97
N ALA A 231 -9.19 -0.16 2.46
CA ALA A 231 -8.72 -1.35 3.15
C ALA A 231 -7.47 -1.92 2.47
N ILE A 232 -6.34 -2.01 3.20
CA ILE A 232 -5.07 -2.51 2.69
C ILE A 232 -4.92 -3.98 3.07
N VAL A 233 -4.68 -4.84 2.06
CA VAL A 233 -4.65 -6.30 2.21
C VAL A 233 -3.29 -6.82 1.78
N GLY A 234 -2.47 -7.18 2.76
CA GLY A 234 -1.10 -7.67 2.54
C GLY A 234 -0.96 -9.16 2.75
N SER A 235 -0.67 -9.58 3.99
CA SER A 235 -0.28 -10.96 4.32
C SER A 235 -1.22 -12.03 3.78
N ALA A 236 -2.53 -11.79 3.81
CA ALA A 236 -3.51 -12.76 3.30
C ALA A 236 -3.38 -12.99 1.79
N LEU A 237 -3.13 -11.92 1.01
CA LEU A 237 -2.89 -12.05 -0.42
C LEU A 237 -1.54 -12.73 -0.71
N VAL A 238 -0.49 -12.38 0.03
CA VAL A 238 0.83 -13.03 -0.11
C VAL A 238 0.73 -14.54 0.18
N GLU A 239 -0.09 -14.96 1.16
CA GLU A 239 -0.35 -16.37 1.44
C GLU A 239 -1.11 -17.08 0.30
N VAL A 240 -2.04 -16.40 -0.39
CA VAL A 240 -2.70 -16.92 -1.60
C VAL A 240 -1.67 -17.18 -2.70
N LEU A 241 -0.81 -16.19 -2.96
CA LEU A 241 0.25 -16.31 -3.97
C LEU A 241 1.28 -17.41 -3.59
N GLU A 242 1.58 -17.58 -2.30
CA GLU A 242 2.47 -18.64 -1.81
C GLU A 242 1.96 -20.03 -2.14
N ARG A 243 0.64 -20.23 -2.12
CA ARG A 243 0.01 -21.50 -2.50
C ARG A 243 -0.10 -21.71 -4.01
N GLY A 244 0.33 -20.73 -4.82
CA GLY A 244 0.19 -20.78 -6.27
C GLY A 244 -1.26 -20.61 -6.76
N GLU A 245 -2.13 -20.02 -5.94
CA GLU A 245 -3.53 -19.76 -6.27
C GLU A 245 -3.69 -18.45 -7.04
N ASP A 246 -4.73 -18.39 -7.89
CA ASP A 246 -5.13 -17.15 -8.57
C ASP A 246 -5.59 -16.11 -7.53
N PRO A 247 -5.02 -14.89 -7.52
CA PRO A 247 -5.39 -13.85 -6.57
C PRO A 247 -6.78 -13.26 -6.80
N GLN A 248 -7.31 -13.32 -8.02
CA GLN A 248 -8.57 -12.65 -8.37
C GLN A 248 -9.77 -13.17 -7.59
N PRO A 249 -10.02 -14.50 -7.45
CA PRO A 249 -11.14 -15.01 -6.66
C PRO A 249 -11.08 -14.55 -5.20
N PHE A 250 -9.89 -14.57 -4.60
CA PHE A 250 -9.70 -14.07 -3.24
C PHE A 250 -10.04 -12.59 -3.12
N LEU A 251 -9.50 -11.74 -4.00
CA LEU A 251 -9.75 -10.30 -3.96
C LEU A 251 -11.23 -9.96 -4.22
N ARG A 252 -11.88 -10.63 -5.18
CA ARG A 252 -13.33 -10.48 -5.40
C ARG A 252 -14.15 -10.89 -4.20
N SER A 253 -13.77 -11.96 -3.51
CA SER A 253 -14.43 -12.39 -2.28
C SER A 253 -14.39 -11.31 -1.19
N LEU A 254 -13.33 -10.51 -1.12
CA LEU A 254 -13.19 -9.39 -0.17
C LEU A 254 -14.16 -8.24 -0.45
N LEU A 255 -14.50 -8.02 -1.72
CA LEU A 255 -15.52 -7.04 -2.13
C LEU A 255 -16.95 -7.52 -1.92
N GLY A 256 -17.14 -8.80 -1.63
CA GLY A 256 -18.46 -9.41 -1.46
C GLY A 256 -19.04 -9.94 -2.77
N ASP A 257 -18.31 -9.89 -3.87
CA ASP A 257 -18.66 -10.53 -5.12
C ASP A 257 -18.42 -12.05 -4.98
N VAL A 258 -19.45 -12.77 -4.62
CA VAL A 258 -19.43 -14.25 -4.66
C VAL A 258 -19.88 -14.65 -6.06
N SER A 259 -18.95 -15.23 -6.81
CA SER A 259 -19.24 -15.88 -8.11
C SER A 259 -20.11 -17.12 -7.92
#